data_eead649eb2a43bbdc384c1fa8953a197
#
_entry.id   eead649eb2a43bbdc384c1fa8953a197
#
_cell.length_a   1.000
_cell.length_b   1.000
_cell.length_c   1.000
_cell.angle_alpha   90.00
_cell.angle_beta   90.00
_cell.angle_gamma   90.00
#
_symmetry.space_group_name_H-M   'P 1'
#
loop_
_entity.id
_entity.type
_entity.pdbx_description
1 polymer ?
#
loop_
_entity_poly.entity_id
_entity_poly.type
_entity_poly.pdbx_seq_one_letter_code
_entity_poly.pdbx_strand_id
1 'polypeptide(L)'
;MAASPPRPDEQPIAGRHRVAVIGGGSAGISVAARLRRAGVTDVTLVEPSDTHWYQPLWTLVGGGQASLRSTRRPEASVIPDGVRWIRRHALAVDPGARTVTLSGGDELAYEYLVMAPGLQLDWDAVPGLAAAVGHDRVSSNYAPEYAPRTWDLVKGMRSGTAVFTHPATPLKCGGAPQKIAYLAADHWRRQKVLDRIRIILVIPDPVLFKVPDWARTLEQVAARYGIEVRLRSEMTAVDGDRREVVLTDHANGTAETVHYDLLHAVPPQSAPDWLKDSPLADPASPQGFVAADKHTLRHPRYPEVFALGDVANLPTSKTGAAVRKQAPVVTANLLDVMKGRNPTGRYDGYTSCPLVTARDRMLLAEFDYDLRPTPTFPFIDTFRERRDMWVFKRYVLPPVYWHGMLTGRL
;
A
#
# COMPACT_ATOMS: atom_id res chain seq x y z
N MET A 1 -47.51 8.53 10.21
CA MET A 1 -46.11 8.26 10.58
C MET A 1 -45.27 9.03 9.57
N ALA A 2 -44.54 10.05 10.00
CA ALA A 2 -43.63 10.76 9.09
C ALA A 2 -42.44 9.80 8.82
N ALA A 3 -42.13 9.58 7.56
CA ALA A 3 -40.94 8.80 7.16
C ALA A 3 -39.69 9.50 7.72
N SER A 4 -38.80 8.75 8.37
CA SER A 4 -37.50 9.28 8.79
C SER A 4 -36.80 9.86 7.57
N PRO A 5 -36.08 10.99 7.71
CA PRO A 5 -35.33 11.55 6.58
C PRO A 5 -34.34 10.47 6.08
N PRO A 6 -34.18 10.34 4.75
CA PRO A 6 -33.26 9.37 4.16
C PRO A 6 -31.86 9.61 4.72
N ARG A 7 -31.13 8.53 5.00
CA ARG A 7 -29.73 8.64 5.44
C ARG A 7 -28.92 9.37 4.37
N PRO A 8 -27.82 10.06 4.73
CA PRO A 8 -27.00 10.80 3.76
C PRO A 8 -26.53 9.97 2.56
N ASP A 9 -26.43 8.66 2.72
CA ASP A 9 -26.05 7.64 1.72
C ASP A 9 -27.21 7.20 0.80
N GLU A 10 -28.47 7.56 1.14
CA GLU A 10 -29.67 7.22 0.38
C GLU A 10 -30.15 8.38 -0.54
N GLN A 11 -29.45 9.52 -0.54
CA GLN A 11 -29.82 10.63 -1.42
C GLN A 11 -29.47 10.31 -2.88
N PRO A 12 -30.37 10.60 -3.84
CA PRO A 12 -30.10 10.41 -5.26
C PRO A 12 -28.82 11.14 -5.66
N ILE A 13 -27.97 10.45 -6.45
CA ILE A 13 -26.79 11.04 -7.05
C ILE A 13 -27.27 11.81 -8.28
N ALA A 14 -27.77 13.02 -8.08
CA ALA A 14 -28.32 13.84 -9.13
C ALA A 14 -27.29 14.85 -9.63
N GLY A 15 -27.23 15.01 -10.96
CA GLY A 15 -26.40 16.02 -11.62
C GLY A 15 -24.98 15.56 -11.93
N ARG A 16 -24.23 16.46 -12.56
CA ARG A 16 -22.82 16.27 -12.89
C ARG A 16 -21.96 16.92 -11.81
N HIS A 17 -21.04 16.15 -11.22
CA HIS A 17 -20.10 16.62 -10.22
C HIS A 17 -18.84 17.20 -10.87
N ARG A 18 -18.35 18.30 -10.34
CA ARG A 18 -17.17 18.95 -10.92
C ARG A 18 -15.92 18.08 -10.77
N VAL A 19 -15.67 17.54 -9.58
CA VAL A 19 -14.58 16.59 -9.35
C VAL A 19 -15.10 15.38 -8.60
N ALA A 20 -14.99 14.20 -9.23
CA ALA A 20 -15.20 12.93 -8.58
C ALA A 20 -13.84 12.32 -8.19
N VAL A 21 -13.72 11.87 -6.94
CA VAL A 21 -12.56 11.17 -6.41
C VAL A 21 -12.99 9.76 -6.03
N ILE A 22 -12.40 8.74 -6.63
CA ILE A 22 -12.70 7.34 -6.34
C ILE A 22 -11.65 6.76 -5.40
N GLY A 23 -12.09 6.43 -4.19
CA GLY A 23 -11.26 5.91 -3.10
C GLY A 23 -10.95 6.96 -2.04
N GLY A 24 -11.36 6.69 -0.78
CA GLY A 24 -11.12 7.51 0.40
C GLY A 24 -9.86 7.14 1.18
N GLY A 25 -8.93 6.40 0.58
CA GLY A 25 -7.63 6.12 1.17
C GLY A 25 -6.72 7.37 1.22
N SER A 26 -5.46 7.14 1.59
CA SER A 26 -4.44 8.21 1.72
C SER A 26 -4.39 9.16 0.53
N ALA A 27 -4.52 8.62 -0.69
CA ALA A 27 -4.40 9.36 -1.93
C ALA A 27 -5.62 10.25 -2.19
N GLY A 28 -6.82 9.68 -2.16
CA GLY A 28 -8.04 10.42 -2.47
C GLY A 28 -8.34 11.52 -1.46
N ILE A 29 -8.24 11.24 -0.16
CA ILE A 29 -8.45 12.27 0.87
C ILE A 29 -7.42 13.41 0.74
N SER A 30 -6.13 13.08 0.48
CA SER A 30 -5.11 14.12 0.32
C SER A 30 -5.39 15.05 -0.85
N VAL A 31 -5.88 14.52 -1.98
CA VAL A 31 -6.28 15.33 -3.15
C VAL A 31 -7.55 16.12 -2.85
N ALA A 32 -8.59 15.47 -2.29
CA ALA A 32 -9.84 16.14 -1.93
C ALA A 32 -9.60 17.33 -0.97
N ALA A 33 -8.77 17.13 0.05
CA ALA A 33 -8.40 18.18 1.00
C ALA A 33 -7.69 19.36 0.32
N ARG A 34 -6.75 19.07 -0.58
CA ARG A 34 -6.03 20.10 -1.34
C ARG A 34 -6.92 20.87 -2.28
N LEU A 35 -7.84 20.20 -2.99
CA LEU A 35 -8.82 20.84 -3.86
C LEU A 35 -9.74 21.77 -3.06
N ARG A 36 -10.24 21.33 -1.88
CA ARG A 36 -11.03 22.17 -1.00
C ARG A 36 -10.28 23.41 -0.53
N ARG A 37 -9.00 23.24 -0.14
CA ARG A 37 -8.11 24.37 0.23
C ARG A 37 -7.83 25.33 -0.93
N ALA A 38 -7.85 24.84 -2.16
CA ALA A 38 -7.71 25.66 -3.38
C ALA A 38 -9.01 26.32 -3.83
N GLY A 39 -10.11 26.18 -3.07
CA GLY A 39 -11.39 26.83 -3.34
C GLY A 39 -12.32 26.04 -4.26
N VAL A 40 -12.02 24.79 -4.60
CA VAL A 40 -12.96 23.93 -5.36
C VAL A 40 -14.07 23.48 -4.41
N THR A 41 -15.30 23.93 -4.67
CA THR A 41 -16.45 23.71 -3.78
C THR A 41 -17.16 22.38 -4.05
N ASP A 42 -17.23 21.93 -5.30
CA ASP A 42 -17.89 20.69 -5.70
C ASP A 42 -16.84 19.57 -5.87
N VAL A 43 -16.59 18.87 -4.77
CA VAL A 43 -15.72 17.68 -4.69
C VAL A 43 -16.54 16.55 -4.08
N THR A 44 -16.67 15.45 -4.82
CA THR A 44 -17.37 14.25 -4.39
C THR A 44 -16.38 13.10 -4.22
N LEU A 45 -16.42 12.44 -3.07
CA LEU A 45 -15.58 11.29 -2.71
C LEU A 45 -16.43 10.03 -2.67
N VAL A 46 -16.05 9.00 -3.40
CA VAL A 46 -16.65 7.65 -3.34
C VAL A 46 -15.74 6.74 -2.52
N GLU A 47 -16.24 6.32 -1.36
CA GLU A 47 -15.51 5.41 -0.44
C GLU A 47 -16.53 4.57 0.35
N PRO A 48 -16.51 3.24 0.19
CA PRO A 48 -17.45 2.37 0.89
C PRO A 48 -17.13 2.13 2.37
N SER A 49 -15.86 2.28 2.76
CA SER A 49 -15.41 1.95 4.11
C SER A 49 -15.77 3.02 5.14
N ASP A 50 -16.15 2.59 6.34
CA ASP A 50 -16.35 3.45 7.53
C ASP A 50 -15.06 3.71 8.29
N THR A 51 -13.98 3.03 7.92
CA THR A 51 -12.73 3.04 8.67
C THR A 51 -11.55 3.40 7.78
N HIS A 52 -10.89 4.49 8.12
CA HIS A 52 -9.62 4.89 7.51
C HIS A 52 -8.44 4.26 8.24
N TRP A 53 -7.52 3.67 7.46
CA TRP A 53 -6.38 2.95 7.98
C TRP A 53 -5.05 3.63 7.65
N TYR A 54 -4.21 3.83 8.66
CA TYR A 54 -2.80 4.18 8.48
C TYR A 54 -1.98 2.89 8.35
N GLN A 55 -1.99 2.29 7.17
CA GLN A 55 -1.39 1.00 6.85
C GLN A 55 0.13 0.90 7.14
N PRO A 56 0.95 1.99 7.02
CA PRO A 56 2.39 1.90 7.27
C PRO A 56 2.80 1.43 8.67
N LEU A 57 1.87 1.39 9.64
CA LEU A 57 2.12 0.83 10.96
C LEU A 57 1.77 -0.66 11.10
N TRP A 58 1.09 -1.30 10.14
CA TRP A 58 0.70 -2.72 10.28
C TRP A 58 1.88 -3.66 10.45
N THR A 59 3.02 -3.38 9.81
CA THR A 59 4.27 -4.13 10.08
C THR A 59 4.70 -4.03 11.53
N LEU A 60 4.55 -2.86 12.18
CA LEU A 60 4.83 -2.70 13.61
C LEU A 60 3.76 -3.37 14.49
N VAL A 61 2.51 -3.50 14.01
CA VAL A 61 1.49 -4.31 14.69
C VAL A 61 1.91 -5.77 14.69
N GLY A 62 2.22 -6.34 13.53
CA GLY A 62 2.72 -7.71 13.41
C GLY A 62 4.06 -7.97 14.13
N GLY A 63 4.87 -6.92 14.38
CA GLY A 63 6.08 -6.97 15.17
C GLY A 63 5.87 -6.64 16.67
N GLY A 64 4.62 -6.49 17.14
CA GLY A 64 4.31 -6.23 18.55
C GLY A 64 4.74 -4.85 19.07
N GLN A 65 4.90 -3.85 18.19
CA GLN A 65 5.38 -2.51 18.52
C GLN A 65 4.32 -1.42 18.35
N ALA A 66 3.15 -1.76 17.84
CA ALA A 66 1.99 -0.88 17.73
C ALA A 66 0.70 -1.67 17.96
N SER A 67 -0.36 -1.02 18.44
CA SER A 67 -1.69 -1.62 18.49
C SER A 67 -2.42 -1.35 17.17
N LEU A 68 -3.25 -2.30 16.70
CA LEU A 68 -4.09 -2.11 15.52
C LEU A 68 -5.01 -0.90 15.69
N ARG A 69 -5.54 -0.69 16.89
CA ARG A 69 -6.41 0.45 17.22
C ARG A 69 -5.74 1.81 16.92
N SER A 70 -4.40 1.91 17.13
CA SER A 70 -3.68 3.16 16.86
C SER A 70 -3.53 3.49 15.37
N THR A 71 -3.85 2.54 14.50
CA THR A 71 -3.70 2.67 13.04
C THR A 71 -5.00 3.06 12.34
N ARG A 72 -6.11 3.22 13.05
CA ARG A 72 -7.42 3.49 12.44
C ARG A 72 -8.09 4.73 13.01
N ARG A 73 -8.94 5.34 12.20
CA ARG A 73 -9.89 6.38 12.57
C ARG A 73 -11.22 6.14 11.84
N PRO A 74 -12.36 6.64 12.33
CA PRO A 74 -13.58 6.69 11.54
C PRO A 74 -13.33 7.46 10.23
N GLU A 75 -13.78 6.94 9.09
CA GLU A 75 -13.61 7.58 7.78
C GLU A 75 -14.18 9.01 7.80
N ALA A 76 -15.37 9.20 8.36
CA ALA A 76 -16.02 10.50 8.52
C ALA A 76 -15.13 11.56 9.20
N SER A 77 -14.20 11.14 10.07
CA SER A 77 -13.33 12.07 10.81
C SER A 77 -12.12 12.58 10.00
N VAL A 78 -11.89 12.01 8.84
CA VAL A 78 -10.75 12.36 7.96
C VAL A 78 -11.19 12.95 6.63
N ILE A 79 -12.47 12.82 6.28
CA ILE A 79 -13.04 13.46 5.09
C ILE A 79 -13.02 14.98 5.30
N PRO A 80 -12.47 15.76 4.36
CA PRO A 80 -12.38 17.22 4.50
C PRO A 80 -13.77 17.89 4.47
N ASP A 81 -13.92 18.96 5.26
CA ASP A 81 -15.15 19.74 5.31
C ASP A 81 -15.60 20.19 3.91
N GLY A 82 -16.90 20.00 3.61
CA GLY A 82 -17.53 20.36 2.34
C GLY A 82 -17.23 19.39 1.20
N VAL A 83 -16.58 18.27 1.43
CA VAL A 83 -16.53 17.14 0.49
C VAL A 83 -17.80 16.31 0.64
N ARG A 84 -18.50 16.05 -0.46
CA ARG A 84 -19.64 15.13 -0.49
C ARG A 84 -19.11 13.71 -0.43
N TRP A 85 -19.45 12.94 0.58
CA TRP A 85 -19.10 11.54 0.72
C TRP A 85 -20.23 10.63 0.24
N ILE A 86 -19.93 9.75 -0.71
CA ILE A 86 -20.80 8.67 -1.20
C ILE A 86 -20.26 7.34 -0.70
N ARG A 87 -20.99 6.69 0.21
CA ARG A 87 -20.60 5.42 0.84
C ARG A 87 -21.00 4.23 -0.02
N ARG A 88 -20.41 4.11 -1.20
CA ARG A 88 -20.69 3.06 -2.18
C ARG A 88 -19.42 2.55 -2.83
N HIS A 89 -19.48 1.34 -3.37
CA HIS A 89 -18.43 0.81 -4.22
C HIS A 89 -18.56 1.38 -5.64
N ALA A 90 -17.45 1.72 -6.28
CA ALA A 90 -17.37 1.89 -7.71
C ALA A 90 -17.28 0.51 -8.36
N LEU A 91 -18.07 0.28 -9.42
CA LEU A 91 -18.20 -1.01 -10.10
C LEU A 91 -17.75 -0.97 -11.55
N ALA A 92 -17.82 0.20 -12.20
CA ALA A 92 -17.37 0.40 -13.56
C ALA A 92 -17.08 1.89 -13.80
N VAL A 93 -16.33 2.19 -14.85
CA VAL A 93 -16.08 3.56 -15.32
C VAL A 93 -16.20 3.61 -16.84
N ASP A 94 -16.97 4.57 -17.33
CA ASP A 94 -17.01 4.96 -18.74
C ASP A 94 -16.41 6.37 -18.89
N PRO A 95 -15.14 6.49 -19.29
CA PRO A 95 -14.52 7.79 -19.47
C PRO A 95 -15.03 8.53 -20.71
N GLY A 96 -15.65 7.84 -21.67
CA GLY A 96 -16.28 8.47 -22.84
C GLY A 96 -17.57 9.19 -22.47
N ALA A 97 -18.43 8.55 -21.68
CA ALA A 97 -19.64 9.14 -21.11
C ALA A 97 -19.33 10.04 -19.90
N ARG A 98 -18.16 9.92 -19.31
CA ARG A 98 -17.74 10.58 -18.05
C ARG A 98 -18.62 10.18 -16.88
N THR A 99 -18.85 8.87 -16.70
CA THR A 99 -19.63 8.31 -15.62
C THR A 99 -18.87 7.23 -14.88
N VAL A 100 -19.21 7.04 -13.59
CA VAL A 100 -18.80 5.92 -12.76
C VAL A 100 -20.05 5.24 -12.26
N THR A 101 -20.19 3.94 -12.56
CA THR A 101 -21.28 3.11 -12.03
C THR A 101 -20.97 2.73 -10.61
N LEU A 102 -21.93 2.92 -9.71
CA LEU A 102 -21.81 2.62 -8.29
C LEU A 102 -22.66 1.41 -7.89
N SER A 103 -22.32 0.81 -6.75
CA SER A 103 -23.17 -0.23 -6.15
C SER A 103 -24.57 0.35 -5.88
N GLY A 104 -25.62 -0.44 -6.20
CA GLY A 104 -27.00 0.01 -6.18
C GLY A 104 -27.52 0.54 -7.53
N GLY A 105 -26.67 0.58 -8.57
CA GLY A 105 -27.07 0.88 -9.95
C GLY A 105 -27.09 2.36 -10.33
N ASP A 106 -26.72 3.27 -9.40
CA ASP A 106 -26.62 4.69 -9.72
C ASP A 106 -25.36 5.01 -10.52
N GLU A 107 -25.45 6.03 -11.37
CA GLU A 107 -24.33 6.60 -12.12
C GLU A 107 -23.90 7.94 -11.53
N LEU A 108 -22.60 8.10 -11.29
CA LEU A 108 -21.96 9.34 -10.90
C LEU A 108 -21.36 10.01 -12.13
N ALA A 109 -22.00 11.05 -12.66
CA ALA A 109 -21.44 11.85 -13.76
C ALA A 109 -20.42 12.87 -13.23
N TYR A 110 -19.32 13.07 -13.97
CA TYR A 110 -18.23 13.97 -13.56
C TYR A 110 -17.74 14.87 -14.69
N GLU A 111 -17.12 16.00 -14.31
CA GLU A 111 -16.30 16.79 -15.23
C GLU A 111 -14.85 16.34 -15.22
N TYR A 112 -14.30 16.09 -14.01
CA TYR A 112 -12.94 15.62 -13.78
C TYR A 112 -12.96 14.42 -12.83
N LEU A 113 -12.06 13.47 -13.07
CA LEU A 113 -11.98 12.22 -12.30
C LEU A 113 -10.59 12.03 -11.70
N VAL A 114 -10.53 11.71 -10.41
CA VAL A 114 -9.32 11.28 -9.73
C VAL A 114 -9.46 9.82 -9.30
N MET A 115 -8.63 8.96 -9.88
CA MET A 115 -8.59 7.53 -9.57
C MET A 115 -7.58 7.26 -8.45
N ALA A 116 -8.08 6.86 -7.29
CA ALA A 116 -7.30 6.57 -6.09
C ALA A 116 -7.85 5.37 -5.27
N PRO A 117 -8.49 4.34 -5.87
CA PRO A 117 -9.11 3.23 -5.13
C PRO A 117 -8.08 2.28 -4.50
N GLY A 118 -6.79 2.52 -4.69
CA GLY A 118 -5.75 1.64 -4.19
C GLY A 118 -5.57 0.38 -5.05
N LEU A 119 -5.28 -0.73 -4.39
CA LEU A 119 -5.11 -2.06 -4.99
C LEU A 119 -5.86 -3.11 -4.16
N GLN A 120 -6.05 -4.28 -4.75
CA GLN A 120 -6.59 -5.45 -4.06
C GLN A 120 -5.51 -6.49 -3.76
N LEU A 121 -5.82 -7.37 -2.83
CA LEU A 121 -4.98 -8.50 -2.43
C LEU A 121 -5.60 -9.77 -3.04
N ASP A 122 -4.87 -10.39 -3.95
CA ASP A 122 -5.35 -11.53 -4.73
C ASP A 122 -5.03 -12.85 -3.98
N TRP A 123 -5.75 -13.10 -2.88
CA TRP A 123 -5.52 -14.28 -2.02
C TRP A 123 -5.71 -15.60 -2.77
N ASP A 124 -6.65 -15.64 -3.72
CA ASP A 124 -6.96 -16.82 -4.53
C ASP A 124 -5.96 -17.07 -5.66
N ALA A 125 -5.07 -16.10 -5.94
CA ALA A 125 -4.03 -16.25 -6.97
C ALA A 125 -2.93 -17.27 -6.59
N VAL A 126 -2.83 -17.61 -5.29
CA VAL A 126 -1.95 -18.67 -4.80
C VAL A 126 -2.82 -19.81 -4.27
N PRO A 127 -2.81 -20.99 -4.91
CA PRO A 127 -3.56 -22.14 -4.48
C PRO A 127 -3.44 -22.44 -2.99
N GLY A 128 -4.56 -22.57 -2.30
CA GLY A 128 -4.66 -22.85 -0.86
C GLY A 128 -4.44 -21.66 0.07
N LEU A 129 -3.93 -20.53 -0.41
CA LEU A 129 -3.60 -19.39 0.46
C LEU A 129 -4.86 -18.74 1.07
N ALA A 130 -5.91 -18.52 0.28
CA ALA A 130 -7.16 -17.90 0.76
C ALA A 130 -7.81 -18.71 1.88
N ALA A 131 -7.74 -20.04 1.81
CA ALA A 131 -8.26 -20.93 2.86
C ALA A 131 -7.39 -20.96 4.12
N ALA A 132 -6.06 -20.82 3.96
CA ALA A 132 -5.12 -20.94 5.07
C ALA A 132 -4.89 -19.61 5.83
N VAL A 133 -5.01 -18.45 5.16
CA VAL A 133 -4.71 -17.17 5.79
C VAL A 133 -5.67 -16.84 6.94
N GLY A 134 -5.12 -16.43 8.08
CA GLY A 134 -5.89 -16.25 9.31
C GLY A 134 -6.07 -17.55 10.13
N HIS A 135 -5.71 -18.69 9.58
CA HIS A 135 -5.74 -20.02 10.20
C HIS A 135 -4.37 -20.69 10.09
N ASP A 136 -4.24 -21.95 10.42
CA ASP A 136 -3.13 -22.88 10.08
C ASP A 136 -1.70 -22.31 10.20
N ARG A 137 -1.51 -21.38 11.15
CA ARG A 137 -0.26 -20.63 11.36
C ARG A 137 0.14 -19.72 10.19
N VAL A 138 -0.83 -19.39 9.32
CA VAL A 138 -0.65 -18.41 8.23
C VAL A 138 -1.18 -17.06 8.66
N SER A 139 -0.45 -16.01 8.36
CA SER A 139 -0.81 -14.62 8.67
C SER A 139 -0.22 -13.65 7.65
N SER A 140 -0.65 -12.38 7.71
CA SER A 140 -0.15 -11.31 6.84
C SER A 140 -0.26 -9.95 7.51
N ASN A 141 0.71 -9.09 7.26
CA ASN A 141 0.63 -7.68 7.66
C ASN A 141 -0.02 -6.79 6.57
N TYR A 142 -0.53 -7.38 5.50
CA TYR A 142 -1.12 -6.64 4.38
C TYR A 142 -2.62 -6.40 4.55
N ALA A 143 -3.24 -7.06 5.54
CA ALA A 143 -4.64 -6.86 5.92
C ALA A 143 -4.74 -6.62 7.43
N PRO A 144 -5.63 -5.70 7.88
CA PRO A 144 -5.69 -5.29 9.29
C PRO A 144 -6.15 -6.43 10.20
N GLU A 145 -6.99 -7.33 9.73
CA GLU A 145 -7.50 -8.48 10.48
C GLU A 145 -6.41 -9.50 10.81
N TYR A 146 -5.39 -9.63 9.95
CA TYR A 146 -4.31 -10.61 10.11
C TYR A 146 -3.06 -10.07 10.81
N ALA A 147 -2.82 -8.76 10.79
CA ALA A 147 -1.62 -8.17 11.37
C ALA A 147 -1.43 -8.47 12.87
N PRO A 148 -2.47 -8.44 13.74
CA PRO A 148 -2.34 -8.86 15.15
C PRO A 148 -1.96 -10.34 15.28
N ARG A 149 -2.53 -11.21 14.42
CA ARG A 149 -2.23 -12.64 14.41
C ARG A 149 -0.75 -12.91 14.09
N THR A 150 -0.14 -12.12 13.21
CA THR A 150 1.30 -12.22 12.96
C THR A 150 2.08 -12.08 14.27
N TRP A 151 1.73 -11.10 15.10
CA TRP A 151 2.38 -10.93 16.41
C TRP A 151 2.14 -12.11 17.36
N ASP A 152 0.92 -12.64 17.41
CA ASP A 152 0.62 -13.78 18.27
C ASP A 152 1.44 -15.01 17.88
N LEU A 153 1.59 -15.28 16.58
CA LEU A 153 2.43 -16.35 16.05
C LEU A 153 3.92 -16.13 16.37
N VAL A 154 4.44 -14.93 16.10
CA VAL A 154 5.84 -14.56 16.40
C VAL A 154 6.12 -14.67 17.90
N LYS A 155 5.25 -14.11 18.73
CA LYS A 155 5.39 -14.12 20.19
C LYS A 155 5.33 -15.52 20.76
N GLY A 156 4.52 -16.40 20.20
CA GLY A 156 4.34 -17.79 20.68
C GLY A 156 5.43 -18.76 20.23
N MET A 157 6.15 -18.46 19.16
CA MET A 157 7.12 -19.37 18.56
C MET A 157 8.40 -19.50 19.41
N ARG A 158 8.90 -20.73 19.59
CA ARG A 158 10.11 -21.05 20.35
C ARG A 158 11.12 -21.89 19.60
N SER A 159 10.68 -22.59 18.55
CA SER A 159 11.48 -23.42 17.65
C SER A 159 10.70 -23.69 16.37
N GLY A 160 11.35 -24.25 15.35
CA GLY A 160 10.72 -24.64 14.08
C GLY A 160 11.08 -23.72 12.93
N THR A 161 10.26 -23.72 11.87
CA THR A 161 10.52 -22.98 10.63
C THR A 161 9.55 -21.82 10.44
N ALA A 162 10.06 -20.62 10.26
CA ALA A 162 9.32 -19.41 9.93
C ALA A 162 9.61 -18.98 8.48
N VAL A 163 8.58 -18.86 7.67
CA VAL A 163 8.68 -18.47 6.26
C VAL A 163 8.03 -17.12 6.06
N PHE A 164 8.73 -16.21 5.40
CA PHE A 164 8.27 -14.85 5.04
C PHE A 164 8.36 -14.70 3.53
N THR A 165 7.27 -14.35 2.86
CA THR A 165 7.21 -14.32 1.40
C THR A 165 6.96 -12.93 0.84
N HIS A 166 7.44 -12.73 -0.38
CA HIS A 166 7.25 -11.54 -1.21
C HIS A 166 6.74 -11.98 -2.58
N PRO A 167 5.65 -11.42 -3.13
CA PRO A 167 5.14 -11.81 -4.44
C PRO A 167 5.95 -11.16 -5.57
N ALA A 168 5.94 -11.77 -6.76
CA ALA A 168 6.58 -11.21 -7.94
C ALA A 168 5.84 -10.00 -8.54
N THR A 169 4.56 -9.81 -8.19
CA THR A 169 3.78 -8.66 -8.66
C THR A 169 4.18 -7.36 -7.96
N PRO A 170 3.94 -6.19 -8.58
CA PRO A 170 4.02 -4.92 -7.87
C PRO A 170 3.14 -4.92 -6.62
N LEU A 171 3.66 -4.43 -5.49
CA LEU A 171 2.95 -4.46 -4.21
C LEU A 171 3.05 -3.13 -3.47
N LYS A 172 2.10 -2.88 -2.56
CA LYS A 172 2.20 -1.74 -1.64
C LYS A 172 3.38 -1.96 -0.69
N CYS A 173 4.32 -1.00 -0.66
CA CYS A 173 5.54 -1.02 0.15
C CYS A 173 6.40 -2.28 -0.04
N GLY A 174 7.14 -2.37 -1.15
CA GLY A 174 8.02 -3.51 -1.48
C GLY A 174 9.03 -3.94 -0.40
N GLY A 175 9.37 -3.06 0.54
CA GLY A 175 10.20 -3.43 1.70
C GLY A 175 9.43 -4.04 2.88
N ALA A 176 8.08 -4.09 2.87
CA ALA A 176 7.33 -4.52 4.04
C ALA A 176 7.47 -6.01 4.38
N PRO A 177 7.56 -6.96 3.41
CA PRO A 177 7.70 -8.37 3.73
C PRO A 177 8.97 -8.69 4.52
N GLN A 178 10.11 -8.08 4.16
CA GLN A 178 11.37 -8.31 4.87
C GLN A 178 11.41 -7.65 6.26
N LYS A 179 10.68 -6.53 6.47
CA LYS A 179 10.64 -5.86 7.80
C LYS A 179 10.11 -6.80 8.88
N ILE A 180 9.07 -7.57 8.59
CA ILE A 180 8.49 -8.47 9.60
C ILE A 180 9.43 -9.66 9.89
N ALA A 181 10.18 -10.15 8.91
CA ALA A 181 11.20 -11.16 9.14
C ALA A 181 12.27 -10.66 10.12
N TYR A 182 12.75 -9.42 9.93
CA TYR A 182 13.74 -8.81 10.85
C TYR A 182 13.16 -8.55 12.23
N LEU A 183 11.93 -8.06 12.34
CA LEU A 183 11.28 -7.82 13.63
C LEU A 183 11.04 -9.11 14.41
N ALA A 184 10.63 -10.16 13.72
CA ALA A 184 10.48 -11.48 14.32
C ALA A 184 11.83 -12.04 14.82
N ALA A 185 12.86 -11.98 13.97
CA ALA A 185 14.21 -12.41 14.32
C ALA A 185 14.78 -11.64 15.52
N ASP A 186 14.60 -10.30 15.57
CA ASP A 186 15.02 -9.49 16.72
C ASP A 186 14.27 -9.88 18.01
N HIS A 187 12.96 -10.17 17.89
CA HIS A 187 12.19 -10.67 19.03
C HIS A 187 12.73 -12.00 19.54
N TRP A 188 12.93 -12.99 18.67
CA TRP A 188 13.43 -14.31 19.02
C TRP A 188 14.87 -14.27 19.58
N ARG A 189 15.73 -13.39 19.03
CA ARG A 189 17.05 -13.12 19.58
C ARG A 189 16.97 -12.61 21.03
N ARG A 190 16.08 -11.65 21.30
CA ARG A 190 15.85 -11.09 22.66
C ARG A 190 15.29 -12.14 23.63
N GLN A 191 14.51 -13.08 23.11
CA GLN A 191 14.00 -14.22 23.87
C GLN A 191 14.99 -15.37 24.00
N LYS A 192 16.19 -15.28 23.41
CA LYS A 192 17.23 -16.31 23.39
C LYS A 192 16.73 -17.65 22.80
N VAL A 193 15.92 -17.61 21.77
CA VAL A 193 15.39 -18.79 21.05
C VAL A 193 15.70 -18.76 19.56
N LEU A 194 16.36 -17.72 19.05
CA LEU A 194 16.62 -17.54 17.61
C LEU A 194 17.37 -18.71 17.00
N ASP A 195 18.32 -19.29 17.73
CA ASP A 195 19.13 -20.44 17.33
C ASP A 195 18.34 -21.74 17.11
N ARG A 196 17.08 -21.79 17.57
CA ARG A 196 16.15 -22.91 17.39
C ARG A 196 15.13 -22.68 16.27
N ILE A 197 15.19 -21.52 15.60
CA ILE A 197 14.22 -21.13 14.60
C ILE A 197 14.95 -20.93 13.27
N ARG A 198 14.57 -21.76 12.28
CA ARG A 198 14.99 -21.55 10.88
C ARG A 198 14.13 -20.45 10.28
N ILE A 199 14.74 -19.38 9.76
CA ILE A 199 14.04 -18.28 9.15
C ILE A 199 14.34 -18.28 7.65
N ILE A 200 13.29 -18.34 6.83
CA ILE A 200 13.39 -18.28 5.37
C ILE A 200 12.70 -17.00 4.89
N LEU A 201 13.42 -16.18 4.14
CA LEU A 201 12.89 -14.98 3.48
C LEU A 201 12.95 -15.20 1.96
N VAL A 202 11.77 -15.27 1.34
CA VAL A 202 11.59 -15.57 -0.09
C VAL A 202 11.35 -14.27 -0.84
N ILE A 203 12.18 -13.97 -1.84
CA ILE A 203 12.15 -12.74 -2.62
C ILE A 203 12.27 -13.07 -4.11
N PRO A 204 11.33 -12.60 -4.97
CA PRO A 204 11.36 -12.87 -6.41
C PRO A 204 12.44 -12.08 -7.14
N ASP A 205 12.86 -10.93 -6.61
CA ASP A 205 13.94 -10.12 -7.18
C ASP A 205 15.33 -10.81 -7.00
N PRO A 206 16.31 -10.50 -7.85
CA PRO A 206 17.68 -11.03 -7.70
C PRO A 206 18.49 -10.37 -6.58
N VAL A 207 17.91 -9.39 -5.87
CA VAL A 207 18.54 -8.61 -4.78
C VAL A 207 17.55 -8.35 -3.67
N LEU A 208 18.04 -8.17 -2.44
CA LEU A 208 17.20 -7.83 -1.29
C LEU A 208 16.53 -6.46 -1.41
N PHE A 209 17.17 -5.53 -2.09
CA PHE A 209 16.64 -4.20 -2.35
C PHE A 209 17.25 -3.60 -3.61
N LYS A 210 16.46 -2.86 -4.38
CA LYS A 210 16.89 -2.37 -5.72
C LYS A 210 18.00 -1.32 -5.68
N VAL A 211 18.14 -0.57 -4.58
CA VAL A 211 19.23 0.40 -4.39
C VAL A 211 20.39 -0.25 -3.63
N PRO A 212 21.58 -0.36 -4.23
CA PRO A 212 22.68 -1.18 -3.71
C PRO A 212 23.17 -0.81 -2.31
N ASP A 213 23.18 0.49 -1.97
CA ASP A 213 23.68 0.94 -0.68
C ASP A 213 22.83 0.44 0.50
N TRP A 214 21.50 0.47 0.35
CA TRP A 214 20.60 -0.13 1.34
C TRP A 214 20.60 -1.65 1.26
N ALA A 215 20.76 -2.26 0.07
CA ALA A 215 20.84 -3.70 -0.09
C ALA A 215 21.99 -4.29 0.76
N ARG A 216 23.20 -3.72 0.66
CA ARG A 216 24.36 -4.15 1.44
C ARG A 216 24.10 -4.16 2.96
N THR A 217 23.44 -3.12 3.47
CA THR A 217 23.12 -3.07 4.91
C THR A 217 22.05 -4.12 5.27
N LEU A 218 21.05 -4.34 4.40
CA LEU A 218 20.03 -5.36 4.62
C LEU A 218 20.60 -6.78 4.57
N GLU A 219 21.57 -7.05 3.71
CA GLU A 219 22.32 -8.32 3.66
C GLU A 219 23.06 -8.58 4.97
N GLN A 220 23.71 -7.55 5.54
CA GLN A 220 24.36 -7.65 6.86
C GLN A 220 23.33 -7.90 7.97
N VAL A 221 22.14 -7.28 7.89
CA VAL A 221 21.03 -7.52 8.83
C VAL A 221 20.53 -8.96 8.73
N ALA A 222 20.31 -9.47 7.54
CA ALA A 222 19.88 -10.84 7.29
C ALA A 222 20.91 -11.85 7.82
N ALA A 223 22.19 -11.64 7.53
CA ALA A 223 23.29 -12.46 8.01
C ALA A 223 23.41 -12.46 9.55
N ARG A 224 23.25 -11.27 10.18
CA ARG A 224 23.27 -11.12 11.65
C ARG A 224 22.20 -11.96 12.35
N TYR A 225 21.05 -12.16 11.72
CA TYR A 225 19.96 -12.96 12.25
C TYR A 225 19.94 -14.41 11.75
N GLY A 226 20.89 -14.81 10.90
CA GLY A 226 20.92 -16.14 10.31
C GLY A 226 19.73 -16.41 9.39
N ILE A 227 19.18 -15.37 8.73
CA ILE A 227 18.05 -15.51 7.81
C ILE A 227 18.54 -16.14 6.52
N GLU A 228 17.93 -17.26 6.13
CA GLU A 228 18.09 -17.87 4.81
C GLU A 228 17.34 -17.05 3.77
N VAL A 229 18.05 -16.30 2.96
CA VAL A 229 17.46 -15.49 1.89
C VAL A 229 17.41 -16.27 0.60
N ARG A 230 16.21 -16.48 0.04
CA ARG A 230 15.97 -17.13 -1.24
C ARG A 230 15.57 -16.08 -2.26
N LEU A 231 16.52 -15.65 -3.06
CA LEU A 231 16.33 -14.73 -4.17
C LEU A 231 15.76 -15.47 -5.38
N ARG A 232 15.17 -14.75 -6.31
CA ARG A 232 14.51 -15.27 -7.52
C ARG A 232 13.50 -16.37 -7.22
N SER A 233 12.90 -16.32 -6.05
CA SER A 233 12.00 -17.36 -5.58
C SER A 233 10.66 -16.76 -5.14
N GLU A 234 9.61 -17.54 -5.30
CA GLU A 234 8.24 -17.13 -4.97
C GLU A 234 7.46 -18.26 -4.32
N MET A 235 6.49 -17.90 -3.49
CA MET A 235 5.49 -18.83 -2.96
C MET A 235 4.46 -19.12 -4.05
N THR A 236 4.29 -20.39 -4.43
CA THR A 236 3.40 -20.81 -5.50
C THR A 236 2.21 -21.65 -5.06
N ALA A 237 2.21 -22.22 -3.87
CA ALA A 237 1.08 -22.91 -3.26
C ALA A 237 1.21 -23.00 -1.74
N VAL A 238 0.09 -23.17 -1.04
CA VAL A 238 0.02 -23.42 0.40
C VAL A 238 -0.92 -24.58 0.69
N ASP A 239 -0.49 -25.51 1.53
CA ASP A 239 -1.34 -26.52 2.15
C ASP A 239 -1.42 -26.21 3.65
N GLY A 240 -2.54 -25.62 4.08
CA GLY A 240 -2.74 -25.22 5.48
C GLY A 240 -2.83 -26.41 6.43
N ASP A 241 -3.50 -27.47 6.03
CA ASP A 241 -3.72 -28.67 6.85
C ASP A 241 -2.40 -29.37 7.16
N ARG A 242 -1.53 -29.48 6.16
CA ARG A 242 -0.19 -30.08 6.28
C ARG A 242 0.87 -29.09 6.77
N ARG A 243 0.55 -27.79 6.80
CA ARG A 243 1.50 -26.68 7.04
C ARG A 243 2.69 -26.72 6.10
N GLU A 244 2.41 -26.85 4.84
CA GLU A 244 3.40 -26.91 3.77
C GLU A 244 3.22 -25.72 2.84
N VAL A 245 4.34 -25.14 2.42
CA VAL A 245 4.39 -24.08 1.40
C VAL A 245 5.31 -24.52 0.27
N VAL A 246 4.86 -24.35 -0.95
CA VAL A 246 5.67 -24.60 -2.14
C VAL A 246 6.39 -23.31 -2.52
N LEU A 247 7.71 -23.39 -2.59
CA LEU A 247 8.59 -22.29 -3.00
C LEU A 247 9.22 -22.67 -4.34
N THR A 248 9.01 -21.82 -5.35
CA THR A 248 9.54 -22.03 -6.70
C THR A 248 10.70 -21.07 -6.94
N ASP A 249 11.86 -21.63 -7.34
CA ASP A 249 13.02 -20.88 -7.80
C ASP A 249 12.89 -20.62 -9.30
N HIS A 250 12.76 -19.36 -9.68
CA HIS A 250 12.61 -18.94 -11.07
C HIS A 250 13.92 -18.99 -11.88
N ALA A 251 15.09 -19.13 -11.21
CA ALA A 251 16.37 -19.21 -11.91
C ALA A 251 16.59 -20.57 -12.54
N ASN A 252 16.08 -21.65 -11.94
CA ASN A 252 16.27 -23.02 -12.39
C ASN A 252 14.96 -23.79 -12.60
N GLY A 253 13.82 -23.19 -12.29
CA GLY A 253 12.48 -23.78 -12.42
C GLY A 253 12.19 -24.88 -11.41
N THR A 254 12.98 -25.01 -10.34
CA THR A 254 12.74 -26.04 -9.31
C THR A 254 11.76 -25.56 -8.26
N ALA A 255 10.94 -26.49 -7.75
CA ALA A 255 10.02 -26.26 -6.65
C ALA A 255 10.42 -27.12 -5.45
N GLU A 256 10.36 -26.52 -4.25
CA GLU A 256 10.60 -27.20 -2.98
C GLU A 256 9.38 -27.04 -2.08
N THR A 257 8.95 -28.11 -1.44
CA THR A 257 7.93 -28.08 -0.38
C THR A 257 8.61 -27.90 0.97
N VAL A 258 8.25 -26.85 1.69
CA VAL A 258 8.81 -26.52 3.00
C VAL A 258 7.69 -26.61 4.05
N HIS A 259 7.92 -27.40 5.10
CA HIS A 259 7.06 -27.38 6.29
C HIS A 259 7.30 -26.10 7.10
N TYR A 260 6.20 -25.44 7.53
CA TYR A 260 6.28 -24.22 8.33
C TYR A 260 5.56 -24.32 9.67
N ASP A 261 6.08 -23.65 10.68
CA ASP A 261 5.45 -23.39 11.96
C ASP A 261 4.89 -21.97 12.06
N LEU A 262 5.36 -21.07 11.16
CA LEU A 262 4.84 -19.76 10.90
C LEU A 262 5.03 -19.42 9.42
N LEU A 263 3.96 -19.05 8.74
CA LEU A 263 4.00 -18.48 7.40
C LEU A 263 3.44 -17.04 7.42
N HIS A 264 4.30 -16.06 7.14
CA HIS A 264 3.86 -14.72 6.82
C HIS A 264 3.74 -14.61 5.30
N ALA A 265 2.53 -14.73 4.79
CA ALA A 265 2.24 -14.75 3.36
C ALA A 265 1.87 -13.35 2.87
N VAL A 266 2.45 -12.96 1.72
CA VAL A 266 2.01 -11.78 0.97
C VAL A 266 1.47 -12.25 -0.37
N PRO A 267 0.17 -12.07 -0.66
CA PRO A 267 -0.41 -12.48 -1.93
C PRO A 267 0.05 -11.58 -3.06
N PRO A 268 -0.08 -12.01 -4.32
CA PRO A 268 -0.07 -11.12 -5.47
C PRO A 268 -1.04 -9.94 -5.28
N GLN A 269 -0.76 -8.83 -5.93
CA GLN A 269 -1.58 -7.62 -5.83
C GLN A 269 -1.85 -7.05 -7.21
N SER A 270 -3.06 -6.53 -7.39
CA SER A 270 -3.52 -5.98 -8.67
C SER A 270 -4.42 -4.76 -8.46
N ALA A 271 -4.78 -4.07 -9.54
CA ALA A 271 -5.88 -3.11 -9.49
C ALA A 271 -7.18 -3.83 -9.10
N PRO A 272 -8.17 -3.13 -8.51
CA PRO A 272 -9.51 -3.69 -8.30
C PRO A 272 -10.07 -4.29 -9.61
N ASP A 273 -10.74 -5.45 -9.53
CA ASP A 273 -11.17 -6.22 -10.70
C ASP A 273 -11.99 -5.39 -11.69
N TRP A 274 -12.86 -4.51 -11.20
CA TRP A 274 -13.67 -3.64 -12.05
C TRP A 274 -12.86 -2.63 -12.90
N LEU A 275 -11.58 -2.43 -12.58
CA LEU A 275 -10.66 -1.57 -13.35
C LEU A 275 -9.84 -2.31 -14.39
N LYS A 276 -9.60 -3.60 -14.20
CA LYS A 276 -8.67 -4.39 -15.04
C LYS A 276 -9.04 -4.35 -16.52
N ASP A 277 -10.33 -4.44 -16.81
CA ASP A 277 -10.86 -4.43 -18.18
C ASP A 277 -11.42 -3.05 -18.58
N SER A 278 -11.21 -2.02 -17.76
CA SER A 278 -11.69 -0.67 -18.04
C SER A 278 -10.82 0.04 -19.08
N PRO A 279 -11.38 1.02 -19.83
CA PRO A 279 -10.60 1.85 -20.73
C PRO A 279 -9.50 2.69 -20.07
N LEU A 280 -9.47 2.74 -18.71
CA LEU A 280 -8.46 3.45 -17.93
C LEU A 280 -7.25 2.56 -17.59
N ALA A 281 -7.37 1.25 -17.70
CA ALA A 281 -6.26 0.34 -17.46
C ALA A 281 -5.12 0.57 -18.48
N ASP A 282 -3.88 0.48 -17.98
CA ASP A 282 -2.71 0.51 -18.85
C ASP A 282 -2.57 -0.85 -19.55
N PRO A 283 -2.63 -0.91 -20.89
CA PRO A 283 -2.43 -2.16 -21.62
C PRO A 283 -1.08 -2.85 -21.34
N ALA A 284 -0.09 -2.11 -20.86
CA ALA A 284 1.22 -2.64 -20.48
C ALA A 284 1.25 -3.18 -19.03
N SER A 285 0.14 -3.07 -18.29
CA SER A 285 0.04 -3.56 -16.90
C SER A 285 -0.75 -4.88 -16.83
N PRO A 286 -0.10 -6.04 -16.67
CA PRO A 286 -0.81 -7.30 -16.49
C PRO A 286 -1.72 -7.32 -15.24
N GLN A 287 -1.46 -6.45 -14.27
CA GLN A 287 -2.25 -6.29 -13.05
C GLN A 287 -3.39 -5.27 -13.21
N GLY A 288 -3.60 -4.69 -14.40
CA GLY A 288 -4.71 -3.76 -14.70
C GLY A 288 -4.61 -2.40 -14.00
N PHE A 289 -3.43 -1.95 -13.61
CA PHE A 289 -3.25 -0.62 -13.02
C PHE A 289 -3.59 0.48 -14.01
N VAL A 290 -4.10 1.62 -13.52
CA VAL A 290 -4.55 2.75 -14.33
C VAL A 290 -3.35 3.42 -15.01
N ALA A 291 -3.49 3.67 -16.32
CA ALA A 291 -2.51 4.40 -17.10
C ALA A 291 -2.35 5.83 -16.60
N ALA A 292 -1.12 6.26 -16.35
CA ALA A 292 -0.81 7.62 -15.96
C ALA A 292 0.55 8.06 -16.50
N ASP A 293 0.64 9.27 -17.01
CA ASP A 293 1.95 9.87 -17.31
C ASP A 293 2.75 10.00 -16.03
N LYS A 294 3.96 9.48 -16.02
CA LYS A 294 4.78 9.35 -14.82
C LYS A 294 5.15 10.69 -14.15
N HIS A 295 5.08 11.79 -14.89
CA HIS A 295 5.40 13.12 -14.39
C HIS A 295 4.17 13.92 -14.01
N THR A 296 3.16 13.96 -14.87
CA THR A 296 1.95 14.77 -14.64
C THR A 296 0.85 14.05 -13.89
N LEU A 297 0.92 12.71 -13.81
CA LEU A 297 -0.08 11.82 -13.20
C LEU A 297 -1.46 11.90 -13.89
N ARG A 298 -1.50 12.42 -15.11
CA ARG A 298 -2.67 12.53 -15.95
C ARG A 298 -2.79 11.30 -16.83
N HIS A 299 -4.00 10.83 -17.08
CA HIS A 299 -4.24 9.74 -18.02
C HIS A 299 -3.89 10.16 -19.45
N PRO A 300 -3.14 9.34 -20.23
CA PRO A 300 -2.66 9.76 -21.55
C PRO A 300 -3.78 9.95 -22.60
N ARG A 301 -4.89 9.21 -22.51
CA ARG A 301 -6.02 9.31 -23.45
C ARG A 301 -7.17 10.20 -22.97
N TYR A 302 -7.37 10.32 -21.66
CA TYR A 302 -8.51 11.03 -21.06
C TYR A 302 -7.98 12.22 -20.24
N PRO A 303 -7.93 13.41 -20.83
CA PRO A 303 -7.30 14.58 -20.24
C PRO A 303 -7.93 15.08 -18.93
N GLU A 304 -9.16 14.71 -18.66
CA GLU A 304 -9.89 15.00 -17.44
C GLU A 304 -9.64 13.99 -16.31
N VAL A 305 -8.92 12.88 -16.59
CA VAL A 305 -8.68 11.80 -15.65
C VAL A 305 -7.24 11.87 -15.11
N PHE A 306 -7.10 11.75 -13.79
CA PHE A 306 -5.83 11.66 -13.08
C PHE A 306 -5.80 10.39 -12.24
N ALA A 307 -4.62 9.78 -12.07
CA ALA A 307 -4.45 8.63 -11.19
C ALA A 307 -3.23 8.78 -10.30
N LEU A 308 -3.36 8.37 -9.02
CA LEU A 308 -2.27 8.41 -8.08
C LEU A 308 -2.40 7.31 -7.00
N GLY A 309 -1.33 7.12 -6.25
CA GLY A 309 -1.26 6.07 -5.23
C GLY A 309 -1.10 4.69 -5.85
N ASP A 310 -1.62 3.69 -5.15
CA ASP A 310 -1.32 2.30 -5.50
C ASP A 310 -1.98 1.83 -6.80
N VAL A 311 -3.08 2.46 -7.22
CA VAL A 311 -3.76 2.13 -8.49
C VAL A 311 -3.02 2.60 -9.75
N ALA A 312 -2.18 3.63 -9.64
CA ALA A 312 -1.48 4.19 -10.79
C ALA A 312 -0.32 3.29 -11.25
N ASN A 313 -0.24 3.06 -12.57
CA ASN A 313 0.88 2.32 -13.18
C ASN A 313 2.10 3.25 -13.32
N LEU A 314 2.86 3.38 -12.23
CA LEU A 314 4.05 4.22 -12.16
C LEU A 314 5.28 3.37 -11.84
N PRO A 315 6.46 3.65 -12.46
CA PRO A 315 7.69 2.88 -12.23
C PRO A 315 8.37 3.25 -10.89
N THR A 316 7.60 3.27 -9.81
CA THR A 316 8.06 3.56 -8.44
C THR A 316 7.35 2.68 -7.42
N SER A 317 7.87 2.61 -6.20
CA SER A 317 7.23 1.84 -5.13
C SER A 317 5.92 2.49 -4.68
N LYS A 318 4.88 1.67 -4.54
CA LYS A 318 3.54 2.08 -4.06
C LYS A 318 3.60 2.34 -2.56
N THR A 319 3.76 3.61 -2.14
CA THR A 319 3.96 4.01 -0.73
C THR A 319 3.18 5.27 -0.37
N GLY A 320 2.86 5.43 0.92
CA GLY A 320 2.26 6.68 1.42
C GLY A 320 3.18 7.90 1.25
N ALA A 321 4.50 7.70 1.22
CA ALA A 321 5.46 8.75 0.96
C ALA A 321 5.41 9.23 -0.51
N ALA A 322 5.24 8.30 -1.46
CA ALA A 322 4.99 8.63 -2.86
C ALA A 322 3.70 9.45 -2.99
N VAL A 323 2.60 8.99 -2.36
CA VAL A 323 1.31 9.72 -2.36
C VAL A 323 1.48 11.16 -1.84
N ARG A 324 2.27 11.39 -0.79
CA ARG A 324 2.55 12.73 -0.24
C ARG A 324 3.14 13.68 -1.30
N LYS A 325 3.92 13.16 -2.24
CA LYS A 325 4.50 13.95 -3.36
C LYS A 325 3.59 13.96 -4.58
N GLN A 326 2.80 12.93 -4.82
CA GLN A 326 1.88 12.83 -5.94
C GLN A 326 0.64 13.73 -5.78
N ALA A 327 0.06 13.80 -4.58
CA ALA A 327 -1.17 14.55 -4.34
C ALA A 327 -1.06 16.05 -4.66
N PRO A 328 0.03 16.78 -4.30
CA PRO A 328 0.25 18.15 -4.76
C PRO A 328 0.31 18.29 -6.28
N VAL A 329 0.97 17.35 -6.97
CA VAL A 329 1.13 17.37 -8.43
C VAL A 329 -0.22 17.17 -9.11
N VAL A 330 -0.99 16.14 -8.70
CA VAL A 330 -2.35 15.90 -9.22
C VAL A 330 -3.23 17.14 -9.00
N THR A 331 -3.20 17.72 -7.80
CA THR A 331 -4.01 18.90 -7.50
C THR A 331 -3.64 20.09 -8.37
N ALA A 332 -2.35 20.41 -8.50
CA ALA A 332 -1.89 21.52 -9.35
C ALA A 332 -2.28 21.31 -10.81
N ASN A 333 -2.04 20.11 -11.34
CA ASN A 333 -2.33 19.77 -12.73
C ASN A 333 -3.84 19.75 -13.03
N LEU A 334 -4.64 19.25 -12.10
CA LEU A 334 -6.09 19.30 -12.23
C LEU A 334 -6.60 20.75 -12.27
N LEU A 335 -6.11 21.61 -11.38
CA LEU A 335 -6.45 23.05 -11.37
C LEU A 335 -5.99 23.77 -12.65
N ASP A 336 -4.86 23.39 -13.25
CA ASP A 336 -4.42 23.91 -14.54
C ASP A 336 -5.39 23.51 -15.65
N VAL A 337 -5.76 22.22 -15.72
CA VAL A 337 -6.70 21.70 -16.73
C VAL A 337 -8.09 22.34 -16.58
N MET A 338 -8.57 22.55 -15.34
CA MET A 338 -9.82 23.25 -15.05
C MET A 338 -9.85 24.70 -15.56
N LYS A 339 -8.68 25.30 -15.72
CA LYS A 339 -8.48 26.66 -16.28
C LYS A 339 -8.12 26.65 -17.77
N GLY A 340 -8.22 25.49 -18.43
CA GLY A 340 -7.86 25.34 -19.86
C GLY A 340 -6.34 25.40 -20.11
N ARG A 341 -5.51 25.21 -19.09
CA ARG A 341 -4.04 25.25 -19.20
C ARG A 341 -3.44 23.84 -19.26
N ASN A 342 -2.23 23.73 -19.77
CA ASN A 342 -1.47 22.49 -19.71
C ASN A 342 -0.99 22.21 -18.29
N PRO A 343 -0.89 20.93 -17.87
CA PRO A 343 -0.31 20.53 -16.60
C PRO A 343 1.13 21.04 -16.40
N THR A 344 1.39 21.73 -15.30
CA THR A 344 2.71 22.31 -14.98
C THR A 344 3.43 21.56 -13.87
N GLY A 345 2.68 20.91 -12.97
CA GLY A 345 3.24 20.11 -11.87
C GLY A 345 3.93 18.84 -12.38
N ARG A 346 5.06 18.49 -11.75
CA ARG A 346 5.83 17.30 -12.13
C ARG A 346 6.22 16.48 -10.90
N TYR A 347 5.97 15.18 -10.99
CA TYR A 347 6.40 14.17 -10.05
C TYR A 347 7.69 13.52 -10.57
N ASP A 348 8.66 13.34 -9.71
CA ASP A 348 10.01 12.85 -10.02
C ASP A 348 10.21 11.36 -9.68
N GLY A 349 9.17 10.69 -9.17
CA GLY A 349 9.24 9.29 -8.76
C GLY A 349 9.62 9.08 -7.30
N TYR A 350 9.77 10.16 -6.52
CA TYR A 350 10.11 10.05 -5.10
C TYR A 350 9.23 9.04 -4.36
N THR A 351 9.90 8.14 -3.68
CA THR A 351 9.27 7.17 -2.77
C THR A 351 10.12 7.01 -1.52
N SER A 352 9.54 6.43 -0.47
CA SER A 352 10.28 6.14 0.75
C SER A 352 9.82 4.82 1.36
N CYS A 353 10.81 4.00 1.72
CA CYS A 353 10.64 2.76 2.47
C CYS A 353 11.37 2.86 3.81
N PRO A 354 10.67 3.14 4.92
CA PRO A 354 11.23 3.02 6.26
C PRO A 354 11.45 1.54 6.60
N LEU A 355 12.67 1.03 6.37
CA LEU A 355 13.05 -0.39 6.51
C LEU A 355 13.43 -0.69 7.96
N VAL A 356 12.46 -1.15 8.75
CA VAL A 356 12.67 -1.49 10.16
C VAL A 356 13.42 -2.82 10.25
N THR A 357 14.55 -2.83 10.96
CA THR A 357 15.48 -3.96 11.05
C THR A 357 15.57 -4.57 12.45
N ALA A 358 15.08 -3.83 13.45
CA ALA A 358 14.98 -4.28 14.85
C ALA A 358 13.90 -3.47 15.57
N ARG A 359 13.64 -3.79 16.83
CA ARG A 359 12.66 -3.11 17.68
C ARG A 359 12.84 -1.58 17.75
N ASP A 360 14.08 -1.09 17.62
CA ASP A 360 14.43 0.33 17.76
C ASP A 360 15.38 0.82 16.67
N ARG A 361 15.46 0.12 15.54
CA ARG A 361 16.37 0.43 14.45
C ARG A 361 15.66 0.36 13.11
N MET A 362 16.03 1.27 12.22
CA MET A 362 15.61 1.24 10.82
C MET A 362 16.58 1.97 9.91
N LEU A 363 16.49 1.66 8.62
CA LEU A 363 17.02 2.43 7.52
C LEU A 363 15.90 3.29 6.93
N LEU A 364 16.22 4.49 6.46
CA LEU A 364 15.26 5.31 5.72
C LEU A 364 15.69 5.35 4.25
N ALA A 365 15.12 4.45 3.45
CA ALA A 365 15.37 4.42 2.01
C ALA A 365 14.44 5.40 1.31
N GLU A 366 15.02 6.42 0.65
CA GLU A 366 14.31 7.45 -0.11
C GLU A 366 15.00 7.60 -1.46
N PHE A 367 14.26 7.42 -2.56
CA PHE A 367 14.82 7.43 -3.91
C PHE A 367 13.79 7.88 -4.96
N ASP A 368 14.29 8.27 -6.14
CA ASP A 368 13.51 8.71 -7.29
C ASP A 368 13.29 7.57 -8.33
N TYR A 369 12.78 7.93 -9.53
CA TYR A 369 12.59 6.99 -10.65
C TYR A 369 13.88 6.31 -11.13
N ASP A 370 15.01 7.00 -11.01
CA ASP A 370 16.33 6.49 -11.44
C ASP A 370 17.03 5.70 -10.34
N LEU A 371 16.31 5.37 -9.24
CA LEU A 371 16.83 4.73 -8.04
C LEU A 371 17.95 5.54 -7.34
N ARG A 372 18.03 6.84 -7.59
CA ARG A 372 18.99 7.73 -6.93
C ARG A 372 18.48 8.07 -5.55
N PRO A 373 19.34 7.99 -4.51
CA PRO A 373 18.98 8.44 -3.18
C PRO A 373 18.58 9.92 -3.15
N THR A 374 17.40 10.22 -2.59
CA THR A 374 16.82 11.56 -2.46
C THR A 374 16.43 11.83 -1.00
N PRO A 375 17.39 11.88 -0.06
CA PRO A 375 17.09 11.92 1.36
C PRO A 375 16.41 13.23 1.77
N THR A 376 15.31 13.12 2.53
CA THR A 376 14.67 14.28 3.18
C THR A 376 15.62 14.99 4.16
N PHE A 377 16.54 14.22 4.77
CA PHE A 377 17.56 14.74 5.70
C PHE A 377 18.96 14.50 5.14
N PRO A 378 19.51 15.39 4.28
CA PRO A 378 20.77 15.16 3.57
C PRO A 378 21.99 15.11 4.49
N PHE A 379 21.87 15.60 5.73
CA PHE A 379 22.93 15.56 6.75
C PHE A 379 22.89 14.29 7.62
N ILE A 380 21.93 13.38 7.37
CA ILE A 380 21.80 12.11 8.09
C ILE A 380 22.21 10.97 7.17
N ASP A 381 23.13 10.12 7.62
CA ASP A 381 23.43 8.87 6.93
C ASP A 381 22.26 7.88 7.10
N THR A 382 21.40 7.79 6.08
CA THR A 382 20.20 6.92 6.06
C THR A 382 20.48 5.51 5.55
N PHE A 383 21.73 5.22 5.13
CA PHE A 383 22.17 3.89 4.72
C PHE A 383 22.51 2.99 5.92
N ARG A 384 22.60 3.56 7.12
CA ARG A 384 22.86 2.84 8.36
C ARG A 384 21.61 2.67 9.22
N GLU A 385 21.59 1.64 10.02
CA GLU A 385 20.55 1.41 11.01
C GLU A 385 20.55 2.52 12.07
N ARG A 386 19.44 3.24 12.20
CA ARG A 386 19.33 4.40 13.08
C ARG A 386 18.15 4.28 14.03
N ARG A 387 18.35 4.73 15.26
CA ARG A 387 17.31 4.78 16.30
C ARG A 387 16.42 6.03 16.15
N ASP A 388 17.01 7.18 15.83
CA ASP A 388 16.29 8.43 15.61
C ASP A 388 15.29 8.30 14.46
N MET A 389 15.66 7.62 13.37
CA MET A 389 14.76 7.33 12.26
C MET A 389 13.63 6.37 12.66
N TRP A 390 13.90 5.40 13.52
CA TRP A 390 12.85 4.56 14.08
C TRP A 390 11.86 5.38 14.94
N VAL A 391 12.35 6.30 15.79
CA VAL A 391 11.53 7.24 16.57
C VAL A 391 10.71 8.11 15.62
N PHE A 392 11.32 8.65 14.55
CA PHE A 392 10.64 9.40 13.51
C PHE A 392 9.47 8.61 12.89
N LYS A 393 9.73 7.36 12.46
CA LYS A 393 8.68 6.48 11.91
C LYS A 393 7.55 6.24 12.91
N ARG A 394 7.91 5.95 14.15
CA ARG A 394 6.94 5.48 15.15
C ARG A 394 6.07 6.59 15.71
N TYR A 395 6.64 7.79 15.90
CA TYR A 395 6.01 8.86 16.64
C TYR A 395 5.77 10.14 15.84
N VAL A 396 6.56 10.42 14.79
CA VAL A 396 6.43 11.64 13.98
C VAL A 396 5.58 11.40 12.72
N LEU A 397 5.82 10.33 11.98
CA LEU A 397 5.09 10.07 10.74
C LEU A 397 3.56 9.92 10.93
N PRO A 398 3.03 9.27 12.00
CA PRO A 398 1.58 9.20 12.18
C PRO A 398 0.91 10.58 12.36
N PRO A 399 1.37 11.50 13.25
CA PRO A 399 0.84 12.86 13.28
C PRO A 399 0.98 13.63 11.96
N VAL A 400 2.11 13.50 11.28
CA VAL A 400 2.34 14.10 9.94
C VAL A 400 1.29 13.60 8.93
N TYR A 401 0.97 12.32 8.97
CA TYR A 401 -0.08 11.73 8.13
C TYR A 401 -1.46 12.31 8.47
N TRP A 402 -1.90 12.18 9.72
CA TRP A 402 -3.25 12.54 10.15
C TRP A 402 -3.54 14.05 10.05
N HIS A 403 -2.56 14.90 10.38
CA HIS A 403 -2.76 16.35 10.55
C HIS A 403 -2.06 17.19 9.48
N GLY A 404 -1.19 16.59 8.70
CA GLY A 404 -0.50 17.26 7.58
C GLY A 404 -1.02 16.79 6.23
N MET A 405 -0.82 15.50 5.93
CA MET A 405 -1.11 14.93 4.62
C MET A 405 -2.61 14.89 4.32
N LEU A 406 -3.41 14.27 5.21
CA LEU A 406 -4.88 14.13 5.01
C LEU A 406 -5.63 15.46 5.07
N THR A 407 -5.04 16.49 5.67
CA THR A 407 -5.60 17.84 5.71
C THR A 407 -5.16 18.72 4.53
N GLY A 408 -4.36 18.17 3.61
CA GLY A 408 -3.86 18.90 2.44
C GLY A 408 -2.84 20.01 2.75
N ARG A 409 -2.17 19.94 3.91
CA ARG A 409 -1.16 20.92 4.35
C ARG A 409 0.26 20.53 3.92
N LEU A 410 0.47 19.24 3.65
CA LEU A 410 1.78 18.67 3.26
C LEU A 410 1.67 17.90 1.95
#